data_34e469ae476e6de8e470be11657807e5
#
_entry.id   34e469ae476e6de8e470be11657807e5
#
_cell.length_a   1.000
_cell.length_b   1.000
_cell.length_c   1.000
_cell.angle_alpha   90.00
_cell.angle_beta   90.00
_cell.angle_gamma   90.00
#
_symmetry.space_group_name_H-M   'P 1'
#
loop_
_entity.id
_entity.type
_entity.pdbx_description
1 polymer ?
#
loop_
_entity_poly.entity_id
_entity_poly.type
_entity_poly.pdbx_seq_one_letter_code
_entity_poly.pdbx_strand_id
1 'polypeptide(L)'
;MISSSLKTRRAFLEAAGMAAGALALPGAALAQANGSVSVADLMAEGALPDMWQGSKDAPVTIIEYASMTCSHCAHFHETTYPTLKSKYIDTGKVRFTLREFPFDPIAVAGFMVARCAGDKREAMIGLLFSQQKNWAFSDKPLQGLTALVKQTGMSQEKFDACLQDKALYANVNQVFEKASKQFKVDSTPTFFINGKKVSGALSPEELDKQLEPLLKS
;
A
#
# COMPACT_ATOMS: atom_id res chain seq x y z
N MET A 1 -3.14 76.22 38.62
CA MET A 1 -3.89 77.38 38.04
C MET A 1 -4.62 76.86 36.81
N ILE A 2 -5.90 76.89 36.89
CA ILE A 2 -6.88 77.27 35.86
C ILE A 2 -6.95 76.31 34.64
N SER A 3 -7.93 75.50 34.64
CA SER A 3 -9.34 75.66 34.22
C SER A 3 -9.47 75.64 32.69
N SER A 4 -10.22 74.88 32.13
CA SER A 4 -11.65 74.90 31.81
C SER A 4 -11.80 74.22 30.43
N SER A 5 -12.57 73.26 30.27
CA SER A 5 -14.00 73.12 30.08
C SER A 5 -14.51 73.18 28.62
N LEU A 6 -15.28 72.19 28.27
CA LEU A 6 -16.52 72.18 27.48
C LEU A 6 -16.43 72.38 25.96
N LYS A 7 -17.04 71.69 25.07
CA LYS A 7 -18.38 71.18 24.88
C LYS A 7 -18.50 70.51 23.49
N THR A 8 -19.12 69.36 23.47
CA THR A 8 -20.18 68.94 22.55
C THR A 8 -20.30 69.54 21.15
N ARG A 9 -20.35 68.68 20.11
CA ARG A 9 -21.49 68.64 19.17
C ARG A 9 -21.51 67.38 18.34
N ARG A 10 -22.66 66.80 18.34
CA ARG A 10 -23.12 65.67 17.48
C ARG A 10 -23.05 66.12 16.02
N ALA A 11 -22.62 65.16 15.16
CA ALA A 11 -23.06 65.14 13.78
C ALA A 11 -23.22 63.66 13.40
N PHE A 12 -24.47 63.30 13.18
CA PHE A 12 -24.88 62.09 12.47
C PHE A 12 -24.41 62.13 11.03
N LEU A 13 -23.78 61.08 10.55
CA LEU A 13 -23.76 60.80 9.13
C LEU A 13 -23.88 59.29 8.96
N GLU A 14 -25.02 58.88 8.46
CA GLU A 14 -25.32 57.56 7.94
C GLU A 14 -24.43 57.30 6.73
N ALA A 15 -23.73 56.20 6.72
CA ALA A 15 -23.13 55.67 5.51
C ALA A 15 -23.42 54.15 5.44
N ALA A 16 -24.14 53.79 4.41
CA ALA A 16 -24.61 52.49 4.05
C ALA A 16 -23.45 51.46 4.00
N GLY A 17 -23.54 50.44 4.82
CA GLY A 17 -22.64 49.31 4.75
C GLY A 17 -23.02 48.34 3.63
N MET A 18 -22.19 48.19 2.61
CA MET A 18 -22.21 47.03 1.71
C MET A 18 -21.67 45.83 2.44
N ALA A 19 -22.53 44.93 2.84
CA ALA A 19 -22.14 43.62 3.33
C ALA A 19 -21.66 42.79 2.13
N ALA A 20 -20.34 42.69 1.96
CA ALA A 20 -19.72 41.69 1.10
C ALA A 20 -19.87 40.31 1.78
N GLY A 21 -20.89 39.56 1.38
CA GLY A 21 -21.07 38.16 1.78
C GLY A 21 -19.92 37.34 1.24
N ALA A 22 -18.95 37.03 2.06
CA ALA A 22 -17.99 35.97 1.78
C ALA A 22 -18.73 34.63 1.82
N LEU A 23 -19.05 34.08 0.66
CA LEU A 23 -19.46 32.69 0.52
C LEU A 23 -18.29 31.80 0.93
N ALA A 24 -18.23 31.48 2.20
CA ALA A 24 -17.38 30.37 2.70
C ALA A 24 -17.91 29.07 2.11
N LEU A 25 -17.29 28.58 1.07
CA LEU A 25 -17.45 27.20 0.64
C LEU A 25 -17.08 26.29 1.82
N PRO A 26 -17.95 25.39 2.26
CA PRO A 26 -17.55 24.41 3.24
C PRO A 26 -16.51 23.53 2.59
N GLY A 27 -15.23 23.77 2.89
CA GLY A 27 -14.19 22.80 2.64
C GLY A 27 -14.58 21.53 3.36
N ALA A 28 -14.96 20.51 2.62
CA ALA A 28 -15.17 19.17 3.15
C ALA A 28 -13.83 18.70 3.71
N ALA A 29 -13.57 19.01 4.98
CA ALA A 29 -12.57 18.31 5.76
C ALA A 29 -13.09 16.87 5.90
N LEU A 30 -12.65 16.00 4.98
CA LEU A 30 -12.81 14.57 5.12
C LEU A 30 -12.05 14.18 6.39
N ALA A 31 -12.77 14.08 7.49
CA ALA A 31 -12.27 13.52 8.72
C ALA A 31 -11.71 12.12 8.39
N GLN A 32 -10.40 11.97 8.45
CA GLN A 32 -9.75 10.67 8.44
C GLN A 32 -10.14 9.96 9.74
N ALA A 33 -11.23 9.22 9.70
CA ALA A 33 -11.66 8.41 10.80
C ALA A 33 -10.66 7.23 10.95
N ASN A 34 -9.98 7.21 12.09
CA ASN A 34 -9.32 6.04 12.68
C ASN A 34 -8.64 5.08 11.70
N GLY A 35 -7.44 5.41 11.23
CA GLY A 35 -6.56 4.45 10.52
C GLY A 35 -7.02 4.05 9.11
N SER A 36 -8.02 4.71 8.52
CA SER A 36 -8.42 4.47 7.14
C SER A 36 -7.72 5.46 6.20
N VAL A 37 -7.31 4.96 5.04
CA VAL A 37 -6.76 5.75 3.94
C VAL A 37 -7.80 5.84 2.84
N SER A 38 -7.89 6.99 2.17
CA SER A 38 -8.77 7.14 1.00
C SER A 38 -8.47 6.06 -0.04
N VAL A 39 -9.51 5.36 -0.49
CA VAL A 39 -9.36 4.35 -1.56
C VAL A 39 -8.82 5.01 -2.83
N ALA A 40 -9.21 6.25 -3.14
CA ALA A 40 -8.68 6.99 -4.28
C ALA A 40 -7.17 7.20 -4.19
N ASP A 41 -6.64 7.57 -3.00
CA ASP A 41 -5.21 7.75 -2.79
C ASP A 41 -4.44 6.41 -2.88
N LEU A 42 -5.04 5.33 -2.36
CA LEU A 42 -4.47 3.99 -2.48
C LEU A 42 -4.44 3.51 -3.93
N MET A 43 -5.45 3.87 -4.72
CA MET A 43 -5.58 3.47 -6.13
C MET A 43 -4.83 4.40 -7.10
N ALA A 44 -4.34 5.55 -6.62
CA ALA A 44 -3.53 6.44 -7.44
C ALA A 44 -2.25 5.75 -7.93
N GLU A 45 -1.93 5.92 -9.21
CA GLU A 45 -0.74 5.34 -9.82
C GLU A 45 0.52 5.63 -8.99
N GLY A 46 1.33 4.59 -8.83
CA GLY A 46 2.60 4.64 -8.13
C GLY A 46 3.78 4.56 -9.10
N ALA A 47 4.99 4.48 -8.53
CA ALA A 47 6.23 4.29 -9.31
C ALA A 47 6.26 2.95 -10.06
N LEU A 48 5.51 1.97 -9.59
CA LEU A 48 5.34 0.66 -10.23
C LEU A 48 3.85 0.38 -10.44
N PRO A 49 3.47 -0.20 -11.58
CA PRO A 49 2.09 -0.58 -11.83
C PRO A 49 1.67 -1.71 -10.88
N ASP A 50 0.43 -1.64 -10.39
CA ASP A 50 -0.16 -2.74 -9.64
C ASP A 50 -0.43 -3.93 -10.56
N MET A 51 -0.10 -5.12 -10.09
CA MET A 51 -0.42 -6.38 -10.78
C MET A 51 -1.60 -7.03 -10.05
N TRP A 52 -2.79 -6.67 -10.49
CA TRP A 52 -4.04 -7.10 -9.89
C TRP A 52 -4.38 -8.55 -10.20
N GLN A 53 -4.91 -9.23 -9.21
CA GLN A 53 -5.55 -10.53 -9.31
C GLN A 53 -7.04 -10.40 -9.02
N GLY A 54 -7.86 -11.20 -9.66
CA GLY A 54 -9.32 -11.16 -9.52
C GLY A 54 -9.99 -10.14 -10.45
N SER A 55 -11.30 -10.02 -10.32
CA SER A 55 -12.11 -9.13 -11.15
C SER A 55 -11.86 -7.67 -10.81
N LYS A 56 -11.75 -6.81 -11.84
CA LYS A 56 -11.71 -5.35 -11.65
C LYS A 56 -12.98 -4.80 -10.97
N ASP A 57 -14.11 -5.51 -11.13
CA ASP A 57 -15.42 -5.13 -10.61
C ASP A 57 -15.71 -5.81 -9.25
N ALA A 58 -14.72 -6.44 -8.63
CA ALA A 58 -14.87 -7.06 -7.32
C ALA A 58 -15.29 -6.02 -6.26
N PRO A 59 -16.29 -6.35 -5.40
CA PRO A 59 -16.78 -5.42 -4.38
C PRO A 59 -15.74 -5.10 -3.31
N VAL A 60 -14.75 -5.97 -3.12
CA VAL A 60 -13.68 -5.77 -2.13
C VAL A 60 -12.34 -5.66 -2.82
N THR A 61 -11.60 -4.62 -2.43
CA THR A 61 -10.20 -4.40 -2.84
C THR A 61 -9.27 -4.66 -1.67
N ILE A 62 -8.27 -5.50 -1.87
CA ILE A 62 -7.21 -5.76 -0.88
C ILE A 62 -5.86 -5.40 -1.49
N ILE A 63 -5.12 -4.55 -0.78
CA ILE A 63 -3.72 -4.22 -1.08
C ILE A 63 -2.89 -4.71 0.10
N GLU A 64 -1.95 -5.60 -0.17
CA GLU A 64 -0.96 -6.07 0.81
C GLU A 64 0.35 -5.32 0.59
N TYR A 65 0.90 -4.72 1.64
CA TYR A 65 2.30 -4.29 1.69
C TYR A 65 3.11 -5.36 2.40
N ALA A 66 4.08 -5.94 1.70
CA ALA A 66 4.86 -7.08 2.16
C ALA A 66 6.37 -6.87 1.97
N SER A 67 7.18 -7.63 2.71
CA SER A 67 8.63 -7.73 2.50
C SER A 67 9.02 -9.18 2.20
N MET A 68 9.91 -9.37 1.23
CA MET A 68 10.39 -10.70 0.85
C MET A 68 11.25 -11.38 1.93
N THR A 69 11.72 -10.62 2.92
CA THR A 69 12.45 -11.13 4.09
C THR A 69 11.60 -11.19 5.35
N CYS A 70 10.31 -10.86 5.28
CA CYS A 70 9.40 -10.94 6.42
C CYS A 70 8.82 -12.35 6.59
N SER A 71 9.12 -13.01 7.72
CA SER A 71 8.59 -14.36 8.01
C SER A 71 7.06 -14.39 8.19
N HIS A 72 6.46 -13.32 8.71
CA HIS A 72 5.00 -13.20 8.82
C HIS A 72 4.32 -13.08 7.44
N CYS A 73 4.97 -12.43 6.46
CA CYS A 73 4.48 -12.40 5.09
C CYS A 73 4.54 -13.80 4.46
N ALA A 74 5.66 -14.51 4.62
CA ALA A 74 5.77 -15.90 4.15
C ALA A 74 4.69 -16.78 4.78
N HIS A 75 4.48 -16.68 6.10
CA HIS A 75 3.44 -17.43 6.79
C HIS A 75 2.05 -17.14 6.23
N PHE A 76 1.68 -15.86 6.03
CA PHE A 76 0.41 -15.50 5.40
C PHE A 76 0.26 -16.12 4.00
N HIS A 77 1.30 -16.04 3.18
CA HIS A 77 1.28 -16.59 1.83
C HIS A 77 1.23 -18.12 1.80
N GLU A 78 1.74 -18.81 2.82
CA GLU A 78 1.67 -20.26 2.94
C GLU A 78 0.32 -20.76 3.47
N THR A 79 -0.28 -20.03 4.43
CA THR A 79 -1.44 -20.52 5.20
C THR A 79 -2.76 -19.88 4.82
N THR A 80 -2.79 -18.58 4.57
CA THR A 80 -4.02 -17.79 4.40
C THR A 80 -4.28 -17.41 2.94
N TYR A 81 -3.22 -17.03 2.22
CA TYR A 81 -3.36 -16.63 0.81
C TYR A 81 -4.01 -17.69 -0.08
N PRO A 82 -3.77 -19.01 0.07
CA PRO A 82 -4.51 -20.01 -0.70
C PRO A 82 -6.03 -19.94 -0.50
N THR A 83 -6.48 -19.68 0.72
CA THR A 83 -7.91 -19.45 1.03
C THR A 83 -8.40 -18.14 0.43
N LEU A 84 -7.65 -17.05 0.58
CA LEU A 84 -7.97 -15.78 -0.06
C LEU A 84 -8.14 -15.95 -1.57
N LYS A 85 -7.20 -16.67 -2.21
CA LYS A 85 -7.25 -16.89 -3.65
C LYS A 85 -8.47 -17.70 -4.06
N SER A 86 -8.63 -18.91 -3.52
CA SER A 86 -9.68 -19.85 -3.98
C SER A 86 -11.09 -19.42 -3.58
N LYS A 87 -11.28 -18.88 -2.37
CA LYS A 87 -12.62 -18.54 -1.83
C LYS A 87 -13.10 -17.15 -2.28
N TYR A 88 -12.18 -16.22 -2.57
CA TYR A 88 -12.52 -14.82 -2.77
C TYR A 88 -12.02 -14.22 -4.08
N ILE A 89 -10.75 -14.42 -4.46
CA ILE A 89 -10.19 -13.83 -5.68
C ILE A 89 -10.75 -14.56 -6.92
N ASP A 90 -10.62 -15.88 -6.98
CA ASP A 90 -11.04 -16.70 -8.12
C ASP A 90 -12.57 -16.71 -8.29
N THR A 91 -13.32 -16.36 -7.24
CA THR A 91 -14.79 -16.21 -7.28
C THR A 91 -15.27 -14.80 -7.58
N GLY A 92 -14.35 -13.87 -7.88
CA GLY A 92 -14.68 -12.49 -8.24
C GLY A 92 -15.13 -11.59 -7.09
N LYS A 93 -15.04 -12.04 -5.84
CA LYS A 93 -15.46 -11.29 -4.65
C LYS A 93 -14.42 -10.27 -4.19
N VAL A 94 -13.15 -10.56 -4.46
CA VAL A 94 -12.00 -9.74 -4.08
C VAL A 94 -11.10 -9.53 -5.29
N ARG A 95 -10.58 -8.31 -5.44
CA ARG A 95 -9.37 -8.07 -6.20
C ARG A 95 -8.22 -7.79 -5.25
N PHE A 96 -7.07 -8.35 -5.55
CA PHE A 96 -5.90 -8.34 -4.69
C PHE A 96 -4.67 -7.87 -5.43
N THR A 97 -3.80 -7.10 -4.79
CA THR A 97 -2.44 -6.85 -5.24
C THR A 97 -1.48 -6.82 -4.06
N LEU A 98 -0.25 -7.29 -4.30
CA LEU A 98 0.86 -7.14 -3.38
C LEU A 98 1.76 -6.01 -3.86
N ARG A 99 2.08 -5.07 -2.96
CA ARG A 99 3.02 -3.97 -3.16
C ARG A 99 4.28 -4.16 -2.34
N GLU A 100 5.37 -3.70 -2.87
CA GLU A 100 6.71 -3.82 -2.30
C GLU A 100 6.87 -2.94 -1.06
N PHE A 101 7.29 -3.55 0.05
CA PHE A 101 7.68 -2.84 1.27
C PHE A 101 8.95 -3.48 1.87
N PRO A 102 10.09 -3.37 1.17
CA PRO A 102 11.34 -4.00 1.59
C PRO A 102 11.97 -3.27 2.78
N PHE A 103 12.44 -4.03 3.77
CA PHE A 103 13.20 -3.49 4.90
C PHE A 103 14.72 -3.54 4.70
N ASP A 104 15.19 -4.28 3.71
CA ASP A 104 16.60 -4.54 3.47
C ASP A 104 16.89 -4.78 1.98
N PRO A 105 18.17 -4.71 1.55
CA PRO A 105 18.55 -4.90 0.16
C PRO A 105 18.21 -6.28 -0.41
N ILE A 106 18.13 -7.32 0.42
CA ILE A 106 17.79 -8.68 -0.01
C ILE A 106 16.31 -8.75 -0.38
N ALA A 107 15.46 -8.09 0.41
CA ALA A 107 14.04 -7.95 0.08
C ALA A 107 13.85 -7.17 -1.22
N VAL A 108 14.63 -6.10 -1.46
CA VAL A 108 14.58 -5.37 -2.73
C VAL A 108 14.94 -6.30 -3.91
N ALA A 109 16.04 -7.07 -3.79
CA ALA A 109 16.45 -8.01 -4.83
C ALA A 109 15.35 -9.05 -5.14
N GLY A 110 14.70 -9.60 -4.12
CA GLY A 110 13.57 -10.52 -4.29
C GLY A 110 12.41 -9.89 -5.05
N PHE A 111 12.05 -8.63 -4.74
CA PHE A 111 10.99 -7.92 -5.47
C PHE A 111 11.39 -7.58 -6.91
N MET A 112 12.62 -7.16 -7.15
CA MET A 112 13.10 -6.92 -8.51
C MET A 112 12.99 -8.18 -9.36
N VAL A 113 13.44 -9.32 -8.84
CA VAL A 113 13.34 -10.62 -9.53
C VAL A 113 11.88 -11.01 -9.78
N ALA A 114 10.98 -10.81 -8.82
CA ALA A 114 9.56 -11.05 -9.01
C ALA A 114 8.97 -10.16 -10.13
N ARG A 115 9.36 -8.88 -10.19
CA ARG A 115 8.95 -7.96 -11.27
C ARG A 115 9.47 -8.40 -12.62
N CYS A 116 10.72 -8.82 -12.71
CA CYS A 116 11.33 -9.33 -13.96
C CYS A 116 10.74 -10.65 -14.44
N ALA A 117 9.99 -11.36 -13.59
CA ALA A 117 9.27 -12.56 -14.00
C ALA A 117 8.05 -12.26 -14.91
N GLY A 118 7.62 -10.98 -15.02
CA GLY A 118 6.48 -10.58 -15.86
C GLY A 118 5.19 -11.29 -15.44
N ASP A 119 4.51 -11.92 -16.38
CA ASP A 119 3.24 -12.64 -16.13
C ASP A 119 3.36 -13.75 -15.08
N LYS A 120 4.59 -14.23 -14.80
CA LYS A 120 4.86 -15.22 -13.76
C LYS A 120 5.15 -14.59 -12.38
N ARG A 121 4.92 -13.28 -12.21
CA ARG A 121 5.23 -12.58 -10.94
C ARG A 121 4.56 -13.20 -9.74
N GLU A 122 3.28 -13.56 -9.84
CA GLU A 122 2.54 -14.21 -8.74
C GLU A 122 3.19 -15.55 -8.33
N ALA A 123 3.46 -16.38 -9.31
CA ALA A 123 4.13 -17.67 -9.06
C ALA A 123 5.54 -17.47 -8.47
N MET A 124 6.27 -16.46 -8.94
CA MET A 124 7.58 -16.12 -8.40
C MET A 124 7.48 -15.65 -6.93
N ILE A 125 6.52 -14.79 -6.59
CA ILE A 125 6.27 -14.36 -5.21
C ILE A 125 5.97 -15.56 -4.31
N GLY A 126 5.08 -16.44 -4.73
CA GLY A 126 4.76 -17.66 -3.98
C GLY A 126 5.98 -18.54 -3.76
N LEU A 127 6.81 -18.74 -4.80
CA LEU A 127 8.05 -19.50 -4.70
C LEU A 127 9.04 -18.84 -3.72
N LEU A 128 9.23 -17.52 -3.82
CA LEU A 128 10.15 -16.79 -2.97
C LEU A 128 9.73 -16.86 -1.50
N PHE A 129 8.45 -16.76 -1.19
CA PHE A 129 7.96 -16.91 0.18
C PHE A 129 8.07 -18.37 0.68
N SER A 130 7.65 -19.35 -0.09
CA SER A 130 7.71 -20.76 0.32
C SER A 130 9.14 -21.26 0.53
N GLN A 131 10.11 -20.67 -0.16
CA GLN A 131 11.52 -21.00 -0.04
C GLN A 131 12.33 -19.96 0.74
N GLN A 132 11.66 -19.03 1.44
CA GLN A 132 12.30 -17.89 2.07
C GLN A 132 13.51 -18.27 2.94
N LYS A 133 13.38 -19.32 3.74
CA LYS A 133 14.47 -19.81 4.60
C LYS A 133 15.71 -20.25 3.81
N ASN A 134 15.52 -20.75 2.61
CA ASN A 134 16.58 -21.34 1.80
C ASN A 134 17.37 -20.29 1.02
N TRP A 135 16.79 -19.09 0.80
CA TRP A 135 17.48 -18.04 0.09
C TRP A 135 17.69 -16.77 0.94
N ALA A 136 16.63 -16.21 1.56
CA ALA A 136 16.71 -14.91 2.23
C ALA A 136 17.53 -14.96 3.53
N PHE A 137 17.48 -16.08 4.24
CA PHE A 137 18.17 -16.29 5.53
C PHE A 137 19.36 -17.24 5.44
N SER A 138 19.84 -17.54 4.23
CA SER A 138 21.07 -18.29 4.03
C SER A 138 22.31 -17.39 4.21
N ASP A 139 23.47 -18.00 4.41
CA ASP A 139 24.75 -17.25 4.50
C ASP A 139 25.11 -16.50 3.20
N LYS A 140 24.49 -16.90 2.08
CA LYS A 140 24.71 -16.32 0.75
C LYS A 140 23.38 -16.05 0.04
N PRO A 141 22.59 -15.06 0.50
CA PRO A 141 21.20 -14.87 0.04
C PRO A 141 21.07 -14.69 -1.48
N LEU A 142 21.96 -13.93 -2.12
CA LEU A 142 21.93 -13.74 -3.57
C LEU A 142 22.23 -15.02 -4.35
N GLN A 143 23.10 -15.89 -3.83
CA GLN A 143 23.36 -17.19 -4.45
C GLN A 143 22.15 -18.12 -4.30
N GLY A 144 21.52 -18.11 -3.13
CA GLY A 144 20.27 -18.83 -2.89
C GLY A 144 19.15 -18.35 -3.82
N LEU A 145 19.00 -17.03 -3.95
CA LEU A 145 18.03 -16.41 -4.88
C LEU A 145 18.32 -16.82 -6.33
N THR A 146 19.58 -16.75 -6.77
CA THR A 146 19.98 -17.17 -8.12
C THR A 146 19.65 -18.62 -8.38
N ALA A 147 19.99 -19.53 -7.44
CA ALA A 147 19.72 -20.95 -7.57
C ALA A 147 18.22 -21.24 -7.66
N LEU A 148 17.42 -20.52 -6.88
CA LEU A 148 15.97 -20.66 -6.85
C LEU A 148 15.32 -20.20 -8.17
N VAL A 149 15.68 -19.03 -8.67
CA VAL A 149 15.05 -18.47 -9.89
C VAL A 149 15.45 -19.23 -11.16
N LYS A 150 16.61 -19.86 -11.20
CA LYS A 150 16.99 -20.74 -12.30
C LYS A 150 16.03 -21.91 -12.46
N GLN A 151 15.45 -22.41 -11.39
CA GLN A 151 14.45 -23.48 -11.42
C GLN A 151 13.14 -23.05 -12.12
N THR A 152 12.87 -21.76 -12.22
CA THR A 152 11.70 -21.20 -12.93
C THR A 152 11.95 -21.00 -14.43
N GLY A 153 13.18 -21.26 -14.90
CA GLY A 153 13.60 -21.02 -16.28
C GLY A 153 14.11 -19.60 -16.55
N MET A 154 14.33 -18.78 -15.52
CA MET A 154 14.99 -17.47 -15.68
C MET A 154 16.49 -17.69 -15.95
N SER A 155 17.00 -17.15 -17.06
CA SER A 155 18.43 -17.26 -17.38
C SER A 155 19.27 -16.39 -16.44
N GLN A 156 20.59 -16.70 -16.35
CA GLN A 156 21.51 -15.91 -15.55
C GLN A 156 21.59 -14.46 -16.05
N GLU A 157 21.64 -14.27 -17.38
CA GLU A 157 21.71 -12.95 -17.99
C GLU A 157 20.48 -12.10 -17.65
N LYS A 158 19.27 -12.71 -17.67
CA LYS A 158 18.04 -12.02 -17.30
C LYS A 158 18.03 -11.67 -15.81
N PHE A 159 18.52 -12.56 -14.95
CA PHE A 159 18.64 -12.32 -13.52
C PHE A 159 19.63 -11.17 -13.24
N ASP A 160 20.82 -11.20 -13.86
CA ASP A 160 21.84 -10.17 -13.66
C ASP A 160 21.36 -8.81 -14.19
N ALA A 161 20.75 -8.76 -15.37
CA ALA A 161 20.18 -7.55 -15.94
C ALA A 161 19.07 -6.98 -15.04
N CYS A 162 18.25 -7.86 -14.46
CA CYS A 162 17.19 -7.45 -13.53
C CYS A 162 17.78 -6.77 -12.28
N LEU A 163 18.78 -7.35 -11.65
CA LEU A 163 19.38 -6.76 -10.44
C LEU A 163 20.23 -5.51 -10.73
N GLN A 164 20.65 -5.31 -11.99
CA GLN A 164 21.36 -4.10 -12.42
C GLN A 164 20.43 -2.97 -12.87
N ASP A 165 19.13 -3.22 -12.96
CA ASP A 165 18.13 -2.21 -13.34
C ASP A 165 17.95 -1.17 -12.23
N LYS A 166 18.67 -0.05 -12.38
CA LYS A 166 18.64 1.06 -11.42
C LYS A 166 17.26 1.74 -11.36
N ALA A 167 16.53 1.76 -12.47
CA ALA A 167 15.19 2.36 -12.50
C ALA A 167 14.21 1.49 -11.72
N LEU A 168 14.24 0.18 -11.90
CA LEU A 168 13.42 -0.76 -11.13
C LEU A 168 13.76 -0.69 -9.63
N TYR A 169 15.04 -0.66 -9.29
CA TYR A 169 15.50 -0.48 -7.90
C TYR A 169 14.94 0.81 -7.28
N ALA A 170 15.06 1.94 -7.98
CA ALA A 170 14.54 3.22 -7.51
C ALA A 170 13.02 3.18 -7.34
N ASN A 171 12.30 2.58 -8.29
CA ASN A 171 10.85 2.48 -8.25
C ASN A 171 10.35 1.60 -7.09
N VAL A 172 11.01 0.47 -6.79
CA VAL A 172 10.71 -0.35 -5.60
C VAL A 172 10.83 0.47 -4.33
N ASN A 173 11.91 1.27 -4.19
CA ASN A 173 12.09 2.14 -3.03
C ASN A 173 11.06 3.27 -2.98
N GLN A 174 10.62 3.83 -4.11
CA GLN A 174 9.55 4.83 -4.14
C GLN A 174 8.20 4.27 -3.67
N VAL A 175 7.87 3.01 -4.00
CA VAL A 175 6.67 2.34 -3.46
C VAL A 175 6.74 2.25 -1.94
N PHE A 176 7.89 1.83 -1.40
CA PHE A 176 8.13 1.81 0.06
C PHE A 176 7.97 3.20 0.68
N GLU A 177 8.60 4.22 0.11
CA GLU A 177 8.54 5.59 0.64
C GLU A 177 7.11 6.14 0.64
N LYS A 178 6.36 5.95 -0.46
CA LYS A 178 4.96 6.36 -0.55
C LYS A 178 4.13 5.68 0.54
N ALA A 179 4.27 4.38 0.70
CA ALA A 179 3.55 3.59 1.70
C ALA A 179 3.86 4.07 3.12
N SER A 180 5.14 4.24 3.46
CA SER A 180 5.58 4.70 4.77
C SER A 180 5.13 6.14 5.07
N LYS A 181 5.37 7.07 4.14
CA LYS A 181 5.11 8.51 4.37
C LYS A 181 3.63 8.87 4.28
N GLN A 182 2.90 8.34 3.27
CA GLN A 182 1.50 8.72 3.01
C GLN A 182 0.51 7.81 3.72
N PHE A 183 0.74 6.50 3.69
CA PHE A 183 -0.20 5.51 4.23
C PHE A 183 0.19 5.01 5.61
N LYS A 184 1.30 5.53 6.16
CA LYS A 184 1.79 5.19 7.50
C LYS A 184 1.98 3.68 7.69
N VAL A 185 2.39 2.98 6.63
CA VAL A 185 2.83 1.60 6.72
C VAL A 185 4.18 1.57 7.44
N ASP A 186 4.29 0.80 8.50
CA ASP A 186 5.45 0.70 9.40
C ASP A 186 5.84 -0.74 9.71
N SER A 187 5.03 -1.69 9.28
CA SER A 187 5.21 -3.12 9.52
C SER A 187 4.65 -3.96 8.37
N THR A 188 5.08 -5.23 8.28
CA THR A 188 4.60 -6.16 7.26
C THR A 188 4.19 -7.52 7.86
N PRO A 189 3.19 -8.17 7.29
CA PRO A 189 2.31 -7.63 6.27
C PRO A 189 1.38 -6.55 6.83
N THR A 190 1.06 -5.55 6.00
CA THR A 190 -0.01 -4.59 6.28
C THR A 190 -0.98 -4.61 5.11
N PHE A 191 -2.26 -4.77 5.42
CA PHE A 191 -3.34 -4.82 4.44
C PHE A 191 -4.15 -3.52 4.45
N PHE A 192 -4.63 -3.13 3.28
CA PHE A 192 -5.72 -2.17 3.15
C PHE A 192 -6.91 -2.89 2.51
N ILE A 193 -7.98 -3.06 3.28
CA ILE A 193 -9.22 -3.70 2.85
C ILE A 193 -10.27 -2.60 2.67
N ASN A 194 -10.63 -2.27 1.42
CA ASN A 194 -11.47 -1.12 1.09
C ASN A 194 -11.03 0.16 1.82
N GLY A 195 -9.71 0.41 1.92
CA GLY A 195 -9.14 1.57 2.59
C GLY A 195 -8.92 1.43 4.10
N LYS A 196 -9.49 0.41 4.75
CA LYS A 196 -9.26 0.13 6.18
C LYS A 196 -7.91 -0.56 6.35
N LYS A 197 -7.01 0.04 7.14
CA LYS A 197 -5.70 -0.54 7.48
C LYS A 197 -5.85 -1.68 8.47
N VAL A 198 -5.21 -2.82 8.19
CA VAL A 198 -5.10 -3.99 9.07
C VAL A 198 -3.64 -4.42 9.07
N SER A 199 -2.98 -4.43 10.23
CA SER A 199 -1.57 -4.81 10.36
C SER A 199 -1.42 -6.22 10.92
N GLY A 200 -0.38 -6.92 10.47
CA GLY A 200 -0.06 -8.29 10.89
C GLY A 200 -0.64 -9.36 9.97
N ALA A 201 -0.08 -10.56 10.06
CA ALA A 201 -0.54 -11.71 9.29
C ALA A 201 -1.93 -12.13 9.77
N LEU A 202 -2.89 -12.10 8.85
CA LEU A 202 -4.25 -12.57 9.10
C LEU A 202 -4.31 -14.09 9.01
N SER A 203 -4.94 -14.76 9.97
CA SER A 203 -5.36 -16.16 9.79
C SER A 203 -6.54 -16.27 8.81
N PRO A 204 -6.85 -17.46 8.29
CA PRO A 204 -8.04 -17.65 7.44
C PRO A 204 -9.33 -17.18 8.11
N GLU A 205 -9.51 -17.45 9.41
CA GLU A 205 -10.67 -17.04 10.19
C GLU A 205 -10.74 -15.52 10.41
N GLU A 206 -9.59 -14.87 10.63
CA GLU A 206 -9.52 -13.41 10.73
C GLU A 206 -9.81 -12.75 9.40
N LEU A 207 -9.30 -13.31 8.30
CA LEU A 207 -9.61 -12.87 6.94
C LEU A 207 -11.12 -12.96 6.68
N ASP A 208 -11.74 -14.09 6.97
CA ASP A 208 -13.19 -14.27 6.81
C ASP A 208 -13.99 -13.22 7.60
N LYS A 209 -13.61 -12.96 8.86
CA LYS A 209 -14.25 -11.91 9.69
C LYS A 209 -14.15 -10.51 9.09
N GLN A 210 -13.04 -10.19 8.38
CA GLN A 210 -12.89 -8.90 7.71
C GLN A 210 -13.75 -8.81 6.43
N LEU A 211 -13.86 -9.91 5.68
CA LEU A 211 -14.46 -9.90 4.34
C LEU A 211 -15.97 -10.15 4.35
N GLU A 212 -16.49 -11.03 5.20
CA GLU A 212 -17.91 -11.39 5.19
C GLU A 212 -18.86 -10.20 5.34
N PRO A 213 -18.63 -9.21 6.23
CA PRO A 213 -19.52 -8.04 6.33
C PRO A 213 -19.55 -7.19 5.05
N LEU A 214 -18.40 -7.12 4.33
CA LEU A 214 -18.26 -6.33 3.10
C LEU A 214 -18.89 -7.00 1.87
N LEU A 215 -19.17 -8.30 1.96
CA LEU A 215 -19.76 -9.09 0.88
C LEU A 215 -21.28 -9.29 1.03
N LYS A 216 -21.84 -8.92 2.18
CA LYS A 216 -23.29 -8.99 2.47
C LYS A 216 -24.02 -7.65 2.24
N SER A 217 -23.24 -6.60 1.98
CA SER A 217 -23.74 -5.24 1.67
C SER A 217 -23.89 -5.06 0.14
#